data_46684f5a367f54664778db9ce4b98208
#
_entry.id   46684f5a367f54664778db9ce4b98208
#
_cell.length_a   1.000
_cell.length_b   1.000
_cell.length_c   1.000
_cell.angle_alpha   90.00
_cell.angle_beta   90.00
_cell.angle_gamma   90.00
#
_symmetry.space_group_name_H-M   'P 1'
#
loop_
_entity.id
_entity.type
_entity.pdbx_description
1 polymer ?
#
loop_
_entity_poly.entity_id
_entity_poly.type
_entity_poly.pdbx_seq_one_letter_code
_entity_poly.pdbx_strand_id
1 'polypeptide(L)'
;MKTYNIASIAGDGIGIEVVPEAHKVLKKIAERHQFKLVIDDFDFSSCDYYEKHGKMLPDNWKEQIEKHDAIFFGAVGMPDRYPDHITLWGSLLKFRREFDQYINLRPVKLFPGVKSPLADKKPGDIDMIIIREN
;
A
#
# COMPACT_ATOMS: atom_id res chain seq x y z
N MET A 1 13.43 17.66 -15.46
CA MET A 1 12.84 17.24 -14.17
C MET A 1 12.37 15.80 -14.33
N LYS A 2 12.78 14.88 -13.44
CA LYS A 2 12.35 13.48 -13.52
C LYS A 2 10.89 13.34 -13.10
N THR A 3 10.12 12.53 -13.81
CA THR A 3 8.71 12.25 -13.51
C THR A 3 8.60 10.81 -13.01
N TYR A 4 7.81 10.61 -11.96
CA TYR A 4 7.44 9.29 -11.44
C TYR A 4 5.93 9.13 -11.50
N ASN A 5 5.48 7.99 -12.01
CA ASN A 5 4.09 7.61 -12.12
C ASN A 5 3.77 6.56 -11.03
N ILE A 6 2.79 6.83 -10.22
CA ILE A 6 2.42 5.99 -9.08
C ILE A 6 0.99 5.48 -9.29
N ALA A 7 0.83 4.16 -9.26
CA ALA A 7 -0.48 3.54 -9.16
C ALA A 7 -0.90 3.54 -7.68
N SER A 8 -1.96 4.27 -7.34
CA SER A 8 -2.45 4.41 -5.98
C SER A 8 -3.71 3.56 -5.79
N ILE A 9 -3.70 2.73 -4.75
CA ILE A 9 -4.81 1.85 -4.40
C ILE A 9 -5.06 2.01 -2.90
N ALA A 10 -6.13 2.71 -2.54
CA ALA A 10 -6.48 2.93 -1.13
C ALA A 10 -6.94 1.64 -0.44
N GLY A 11 -7.73 0.81 -1.14
CA GLY A 11 -8.28 -0.42 -0.62
C GLY A 11 -9.44 -0.19 0.35
N ASP A 12 -9.37 -0.78 1.52
CA ASP A 12 -10.43 -0.83 2.51
C ASP A 12 -10.09 -0.08 3.81
N GLY A 13 -11.12 0.21 4.59
CA GLY A 13 -11.00 0.67 5.98
C GLY A 13 -10.03 1.83 6.15
N ILE A 14 -9.00 1.62 6.97
CA ILE A 14 -7.98 2.63 7.27
C ILE A 14 -7.23 3.13 6.02
N GLY A 15 -7.13 2.33 4.97
CA GLY A 15 -6.49 2.73 3.71
C GLY A 15 -7.14 3.94 3.08
N ILE A 16 -8.47 4.06 3.17
CA ILE A 16 -9.24 5.19 2.64
C ILE A 16 -8.88 6.50 3.36
N GLU A 17 -8.51 6.42 4.63
CA GLU A 17 -8.12 7.58 5.43
C GLU A 17 -6.65 7.94 5.27
N VAL A 18 -5.75 6.95 5.33
CA VAL A 18 -4.30 7.22 5.39
C VAL A 18 -3.67 7.50 4.03
N VAL A 19 -4.20 6.92 2.94
CA VAL A 19 -3.62 7.13 1.60
C VAL A 19 -3.71 8.58 1.15
N PRO A 20 -4.83 9.31 1.29
CA PRO A 20 -4.89 10.72 0.96
C PRO A 20 -3.91 11.59 1.77
N GLU A 21 -3.69 11.27 3.04
CA GLU A 21 -2.70 11.99 3.88
C GLU A 21 -1.27 11.72 3.41
N ALA A 22 -0.97 10.48 3.06
CA ALA A 22 0.33 10.14 2.49
C ALA A 22 0.57 10.83 1.13
N HIS A 23 -0.46 11.00 0.29
CA HIS A 23 -0.35 11.76 -0.95
C HIS A 23 0.06 13.22 -0.70
N LYS A 24 -0.45 13.86 0.35
CA LYS A 24 -0.03 15.24 0.72
C LYS A 24 1.46 15.28 1.03
N VAL A 25 1.97 14.31 1.79
CA VAL A 25 3.39 14.20 2.12
C VAL A 25 4.22 13.95 0.86
N LEU A 26 3.83 13.00 0.02
CA LEU A 26 4.53 12.68 -1.23
C LEU A 26 4.61 13.89 -2.18
N LYS A 27 3.51 14.64 -2.33
CA LYS A 27 3.49 15.86 -3.14
C LYS A 27 4.46 16.91 -2.57
N LYS A 28 4.50 17.06 -1.24
CA LYS A 28 5.41 18.00 -0.59
C LYS A 28 6.88 17.61 -0.73
N ILE A 29 7.17 16.33 -0.68
CA ILE A 29 8.52 15.78 -0.94
C ILE A 29 8.91 16.04 -2.41
N ALA A 30 7.99 15.81 -3.36
CA ALA A 30 8.24 16.04 -4.78
C ALA A 30 8.59 17.51 -5.07
N GLU A 31 7.85 18.45 -4.47
CA GLU A 31 8.17 19.89 -4.54
C GLU A 31 9.57 20.18 -3.98
N ARG A 32 9.87 19.69 -2.78
CA ARG A 32 11.14 19.95 -2.09
C ARG A 32 12.34 19.41 -2.84
N HIS A 33 12.20 18.25 -3.48
CA HIS A 33 13.28 17.55 -4.19
C HIS A 33 13.24 17.74 -5.71
N GLN A 34 12.36 18.62 -6.21
CA GLN A 34 12.28 19.04 -7.60
C GLN A 34 12.10 17.88 -8.60
N PHE A 35 11.21 16.93 -8.27
CA PHE A 35 10.72 15.93 -9.23
C PHE A 35 9.22 16.05 -9.42
N LYS A 36 8.71 15.51 -10.53
CA LYS A 36 7.27 15.46 -10.81
C LYS A 36 6.70 14.13 -10.33
N LEU A 37 5.57 14.19 -9.65
CA LEU A 37 4.82 13.04 -9.22
C LEU A 37 3.45 13.05 -9.91
N VAL A 38 3.13 11.96 -10.61
CA VAL A 38 1.81 11.69 -11.18
C VAL A 38 1.23 10.52 -10.40
N ILE A 39 0.04 10.71 -9.86
CA ILE A 39 -0.65 9.68 -9.06
C ILE A 39 -1.96 9.36 -9.76
N ASP A 40 -2.11 8.11 -10.18
CA ASP A 40 -3.32 7.56 -10.76
C ASP A 40 -4.01 6.68 -9.72
N ASP A 41 -5.21 7.08 -9.30
CA ASP A 41 -5.99 6.37 -8.28
C ASP A 41 -6.85 5.28 -8.92
N PHE A 42 -6.81 4.07 -8.33
CA PHE A 42 -7.58 2.90 -8.74
C PHE A 42 -8.51 2.46 -7.61
N ASP A 43 -9.75 2.13 -7.94
CA ASP A 43 -10.80 1.73 -7.01
C ASP A 43 -10.86 0.22 -6.73
N PHE A 44 -10.16 -0.59 -7.52
CA PHE A 44 -10.11 -2.03 -7.33
C PHE A 44 -9.29 -2.43 -6.09
N SER A 45 -9.29 -3.72 -5.76
CA SER A 45 -8.64 -4.26 -4.56
C SER A 45 -9.29 -3.76 -3.25
N SER A 46 -10.62 -3.68 -3.27
CA SER A 46 -11.44 -3.32 -2.12
C SER A 46 -12.67 -4.21 -2.02
N CYS A 47 -13.23 -4.31 -0.82
CA CYS A 47 -14.49 -5.01 -0.59
C CYS A 47 -15.65 -4.37 -1.38
N ASP A 48 -15.66 -3.06 -1.53
CA ASP A 48 -16.67 -2.34 -2.31
C ASP A 48 -16.57 -2.66 -3.81
N TYR A 49 -15.35 -2.79 -4.32
CA TYR A 49 -15.14 -3.23 -5.69
C TYR A 49 -15.60 -4.68 -5.90
N TYR A 50 -15.25 -5.56 -4.95
CA TYR A 50 -15.70 -6.95 -4.99
C TYR A 50 -17.22 -7.07 -4.99
N GLU A 51 -17.91 -6.30 -4.16
CA GLU A 51 -19.37 -6.31 -4.07
C GLU A 51 -20.04 -5.93 -5.39
N LYS A 52 -19.46 -4.96 -6.10
CA LYS A 52 -19.98 -4.51 -7.40
C LYS A 52 -19.67 -5.45 -8.56
N HIS A 53 -18.50 -6.10 -8.54
CA HIS A 53 -17.94 -6.78 -9.70
C HIS A 53 -17.77 -8.29 -9.53
N GLY A 54 -17.95 -8.84 -8.31
CA GLY A 54 -17.73 -10.25 -7.98
C GLY A 54 -16.26 -10.69 -8.01
N LYS A 55 -15.33 -9.75 -8.13
CA LYS A 55 -13.88 -9.98 -8.18
C LYS A 55 -13.13 -8.79 -7.61
N MET A 56 -11.94 -9.03 -7.05
CA MET A 56 -11.12 -7.99 -6.41
C MET A 56 -10.39 -7.10 -7.42
N LEU A 57 -10.17 -7.61 -8.64
CA LEU A 57 -9.41 -6.94 -9.68
C LEU A 57 -10.13 -7.08 -11.02
N PRO A 58 -10.09 -6.07 -11.91
CA PRO A 58 -10.53 -6.22 -13.28
C PRO A 58 -9.62 -7.18 -14.06
N ASP A 59 -10.08 -7.73 -15.19
CA ASP A 59 -9.30 -8.73 -15.92
C ASP A 59 -7.99 -8.16 -16.47
N ASN A 60 -7.97 -6.88 -16.80
CA ASN A 60 -6.81 -6.16 -17.33
C ASN A 60 -6.07 -5.33 -16.26
N TRP A 61 -6.21 -5.67 -15.00
CA TRP A 61 -5.60 -4.91 -13.89
C TRP A 61 -4.09 -4.73 -14.03
N LYS A 62 -3.40 -5.77 -14.50
CA LYS A 62 -1.94 -5.73 -14.64
C LYS A 62 -1.51 -4.70 -15.68
N GLU A 63 -2.16 -4.70 -16.83
CA GLU A 63 -1.91 -3.76 -17.93
C GLU A 63 -2.17 -2.31 -17.51
N GLN A 64 -3.13 -2.11 -16.61
CA GLN A 64 -3.44 -0.78 -16.08
C GLN A 64 -2.32 -0.22 -15.21
N ILE A 65 -1.66 -1.06 -14.41
CA ILE A 65 -0.69 -0.60 -13.41
C ILE A 65 0.77 -0.91 -13.72
N GLU A 66 1.08 -1.83 -14.64
CA GLU A 66 2.47 -2.25 -14.95
C GLU A 66 3.37 -1.14 -15.48
N LYS A 67 2.79 -0.06 -16.03
CA LYS A 67 3.54 1.08 -16.57
C LYS A 67 3.94 2.11 -15.50
N HIS A 68 3.47 1.93 -14.29
CA HIS A 68 3.82 2.81 -13.18
C HIS A 68 5.16 2.43 -12.56
N ASP A 69 5.88 3.41 -12.06
CA ASP A 69 7.17 3.20 -11.40
C ASP A 69 7.03 2.48 -10.05
N ALA A 70 5.88 2.66 -9.38
CA ALA A 70 5.56 1.98 -8.13
C ALA A 70 4.05 1.88 -7.91
N ILE A 71 3.67 0.91 -7.07
CA ILE A 71 2.32 0.76 -6.55
C ILE A 71 2.30 1.30 -5.11
N PHE A 72 1.48 2.30 -4.87
CA PHE A 72 1.22 2.84 -3.54
C PHE A 72 -0.07 2.21 -3.00
N PHE A 73 0.08 1.26 -2.08
CA PHE A 73 -1.01 0.43 -1.61
C PHE A 73 -1.37 0.75 -0.15
N GLY A 74 -2.65 0.98 0.11
CA GLY A 74 -3.17 1.25 1.45
C GLY A 74 -3.39 -0.02 2.26
N ALA A 75 -4.64 -0.41 2.44
CA ALA A 75 -5.02 -1.61 3.17
C ALA A 75 -6.08 -2.38 2.39
N VAL A 76 -6.11 -3.70 2.51
CA VAL A 76 -7.13 -4.54 1.90
C VAL A 76 -7.60 -5.60 2.89
N GLY A 77 -8.90 -5.83 2.86
CA GLY A 77 -9.58 -6.84 3.65
C GLY A 77 -10.36 -6.25 4.81
N MET A 78 -11.57 -6.73 4.92
CA MET A 78 -12.47 -6.51 6.05
C MET A 78 -13.05 -7.89 6.41
N PRO A 79 -12.45 -8.61 7.39
CA PRO A 79 -12.83 -10.00 7.71
C PRO A 79 -14.32 -10.15 8.06
N ASP A 80 -14.93 -9.11 8.60
CA ASP A 80 -16.37 -9.08 8.91
C ASP A 80 -17.27 -9.03 7.66
N ARG A 81 -16.72 -8.60 6.51
CA ARG A 81 -17.45 -8.56 5.22
C ARG A 81 -17.08 -9.75 4.33
N TYR A 82 -15.78 -9.96 4.11
CA TYR A 82 -15.27 -11.00 3.23
C TYR A 82 -14.01 -11.64 3.81
N PRO A 83 -13.88 -12.98 3.71
CA PRO A 83 -12.72 -13.69 4.24
C PRO A 83 -11.44 -13.41 3.43
N ASP A 84 -10.29 -13.59 4.07
CA ASP A 84 -8.95 -13.30 3.52
C ASP A 84 -8.65 -14.02 2.20
N HIS A 85 -9.19 -15.22 1.98
CA HIS A 85 -8.99 -15.94 0.73
C HIS A 85 -9.66 -15.27 -0.48
N ILE A 86 -10.64 -14.39 -0.26
CA ILE A 86 -11.21 -13.53 -1.30
C ILE A 86 -10.37 -12.27 -1.45
N THR A 87 -10.19 -11.54 -0.35
CA THR A 87 -9.62 -10.19 -0.38
C THR A 87 -8.11 -10.19 -0.63
N LEU A 88 -7.34 -10.94 0.16
CA LEU A 88 -5.89 -10.96 0.04
C LEU A 88 -5.41 -11.79 -1.15
N TRP A 89 -5.96 -13.00 -1.34
CA TRP A 89 -5.56 -13.87 -2.45
C TRP A 89 -6.08 -13.35 -3.79
N GLY A 90 -7.23 -12.68 -3.77
CA GLY A 90 -7.82 -12.07 -4.95
C GLY A 90 -7.12 -10.80 -5.44
N SER A 91 -6.27 -10.16 -4.61
CA SER A 91 -5.60 -8.90 -4.95
C SER A 91 -4.13 -8.85 -4.53
N LEU A 92 -3.82 -8.56 -3.27
CA LEU A 92 -2.46 -8.29 -2.79
C LEU A 92 -1.45 -9.41 -3.15
N LEU A 93 -1.84 -10.66 -3.01
CA LEU A 93 -0.96 -11.78 -3.37
C LEU A 93 -0.78 -11.94 -4.88
N LYS A 94 -1.75 -11.49 -5.69
CA LYS A 94 -1.57 -11.44 -7.14
C LYS A 94 -0.52 -10.40 -7.53
N PHE A 95 -0.54 -9.20 -6.94
CA PHE A 95 0.51 -8.20 -7.19
C PHE A 95 1.90 -8.75 -6.91
N ARG A 96 2.07 -9.40 -5.76
CA ARG A 96 3.36 -9.98 -5.36
C ARG A 96 3.86 -11.05 -6.33
N ARG A 97 2.98 -11.92 -6.81
CA ARG A 97 3.32 -13.00 -7.75
C ARG A 97 3.56 -12.49 -9.16
N GLU A 98 2.62 -11.70 -9.67
CA GLU A 98 2.64 -11.26 -11.08
C GLU A 98 3.74 -10.21 -11.37
N PHE A 99 4.19 -9.46 -10.37
CA PHE A 99 5.30 -8.53 -10.45
C PHE A 99 6.59 -9.06 -9.83
N ASP A 100 6.63 -10.35 -9.47
CA ASP A 100 7.81 -11.00 -8.87
C ASP A 100 8.40 -10.23 -7.68
N GLN A 101 7.52 -9.75 -6.81
CA GLN A 101 7.89 -8.97 -5.61
C GLN A 101 8.35 -9.93 -4.50
N TYR A 102 9.56 -10.45 -4.66
CA TYR A 102 10.13 -11.48 -3.78
C TYR A 102 10.39 -10.99 -2.36
N ILE A 103 10.92 -9.78 -2.22
CA ILE A 103 11.32 -9.22 -0.93
C ILE A 103 10.20 -8.37 -0.33
N ASN A 104 9.85 -8.67 0.90
CA ASN A 104 8.98 -7.85 1.74
C ASN A 104 9.85 -7.16 2.81
N LEU A 105 10.21 -5.92 2.54
CA LEU A 105 11.04 -5.10 3.43
C LEU A 105 10.14 -4.37 4.44
N ARG A 106 10.36 -4.62 5.73
CA ARG A 106 9.52 -4.08 6.82
C ARG A 106 10.35 -3.28 7.80
N PRO A 107 10.51 -1.96 7.63
CA PRO A 107 11.15 -1.10 8.60
C PRO A 107 10.27 -0.96 9.84
N VAL A 108 10.86 -1.05 11.02
CA VAL A 108 10.19 -0.90 12.32
C VAL A 108 10.98 0.09 13.15
N LYS A 109 10.32 1.20 13.51
CA LYS A 109 10.94 2.26 14.31
C LYS A 109 9.95 2.79 15.34
N LEU A 110 10.39 2.92 16.57
CA LEU A 110 9.61 3.56 17.63
C LEU A 110 9.81 5.07 17.57
N PHE A 111 8.76 5.79 17.20
CA PHE A 111 8.78 7.24 17.12
C PHE A 111 8.49 7.91 18.47
N PRO A 112 9.00 9.16 18.69
CA PRO A 112 8.59 9.96 19.84
C PRO A 112 7.08 10.13 19.92
N GLY A 113 6.51 10.01 21.11
CA GLY A 113 5.07 10.14 21.33
C GLY A 113 4.25 8.87 21.05
N VAL A 114 4.85 7.82 20.49
CA VAL A 114 4.19 6.54 20.26
C VAL A 114 4.52 5.59 21.43
N LYS A 115 3.47 4.98 22.00
CA LYS A 115 3.64 3.98 23.07
C LYS A 115 3.97 2.62 22.44
N SER A 116 5.07 2.01 22.89
CA SER A 116 5.45 0.66 22.48
C SER A 116 4.53 -0.38 23.15
N PRO A 117 4.17 -1.48 22.46
CA PRO A 117 3.56 -2.64 23.09
C PRO A 117 4.54 -3.43 23.98
N LEU A 118 5.85 -3.24 23.79
CA LEU A 118 6.88 -3.82 24.65
C LEU A 118 7.13 -2.91 25.85
N ALA A 119 7.28 -3.51 27.03
CA ALA A 119 7.54 -2.77 28.27
C ALA A 119 8.85 -1.97 28.21
N ASP A 120 8.83 -0.80 28.84
CA ASP A 120 10.00 0.05 29.10
C ASP A 120 10.81 0.48 27.86
N LYS A 121 10.20 0.42 26.66
CA LYS A 121 10.83 0.88 25.43
C LYS A 121 10.57 2.37 25.17
N LYS A 122 11.62 3.06 24.77
CA LYS A 122 11.61 4.49 24.41
C LYS A 122 12.16 4.70 22.99
N PRO A 123 11.92 5.87 22.40
CA PRO A 123 12.47 6.20 21.08
C PRO A 123 13.98 5.94 21.01
N GLY A 124 14.41 5.24 19.96
CA GLY A 124 15.80 4.80 19.77
C GLY A 124 16.08 3.36 20.21
N ASP A 125 15.26 2.76 21.09
CA ASP A 125 15.43 1.36 21.49
C ASP A 125 14.96 0.36 20.42
N ILE A 126 14.08 0.81 19.53
CA ILE A 126 13.58 0.01 18.41
C ILE A 126 13.82 0.80 17.12
N ASP A 127 14.78 0.34 16.32
CA ASP A 127 15.09 0.81 14.98
C ASP A 127 15.72 -0.35 14.22
N MET A 128 14.89 -1.08 13.45
CA MET A 128 15.32 -2.30 12.76
C MET A 128 14.60 -2.45 11.42
N ILE A 129 15.16 -3.26 10.56
CA ILE A 129 14.54 -3.68 9.30
C ILE A 129 14.37 -5.20 9.33
N ILE A 130 13.14 -5.67 9.13
CA ILE A 130 12.84 -7.09 8.96
C ILE A 130 12.70 -7.35 7.46
N ILE A 131 13.49 -8.26 6.94
CA ILE A 131 13.40 -8.72 5.56
C ILE A 131 12.71 -10.07 5.57
N ARG A 132 11.58 -10.16 4.84
CA ARG A 132 10.79 -11.38 4.72
C ARG A 132 10.66 -11.78 3.25
N GLU A 133 10.71 -13.05 2.99
CA GLU A 133 10.28 -13.62 1.72
C GLU A 133 8.75 -13.54 1.58
N ASN A 134 8.25 -13.22 0.39
CA ASN A 134 6.82 -13.16 0.10
C ASN A 134 6.26 -14.52 -0.29
#